data_95d734d1bf2353d37ad1c16aedc248d8
#
_entry.id   95d734d1bf2353d37ad1c16aedc248d8
#
_cell.length_a   1.000
_cell.length_b   1.000
_cell.length_c   1.000
_cell.angle_alpha   90.00
_cell.angle_beta   90.00
_cell.angle_gamma   90.00
#
_symmetry.space_group_name_H-M   'P 1'
#
loop_
_entity.id
_entity.type
_entity.pdbx_description
1 polymer ?
#
loop_
_entity_poly.entity_id
_entity_poly.type
_entity_poly.pdbx_seq_one_letter_code
_entity_poly.pdbx_strand_id
1 'polypeptide(L)'
;MMENINSFALRHIGLSQTDIENLLTQLGYKDLEDFSKSVLPENIFNEEKLRLDDALSEEEALKALKEISKKNIVYRSFIGQGYYGTVTPKVILRNVFENPGWYTSYTPYQAEISQGRLEALINFQTMVCDLTGFEIANASLLDEATAAAESMTLAHRVGKSKSQKFFIDQNCFPQTISVVTSRAKPIGIEVVIGDPQKLIELKEETYFGALVQYPGNDGAVIDFSKVIDSVHKQNGLAVMAADLLSLTILKSPGETGADIAIGSSQRFGVPLGFGGPHAAFMATKEKYKRSLPGRLVGASVDASGKTAYRLALQTREQHIRREKATSNICTAQALLAIMAGFYAAYHGPDGLKQIAQSVHSKTYALATKINELGYDLRSAVFFDTISIHTKSQTQEIFSAAHDQLMNVRMLDEDHISISLDEITTNQEINKIVKLFKPREKKEKVILSFDLPADLQRSSKYLTHPVFHMYRTETEMLRYIRKLCDKDIALDRAMIPLGSCTMKLNSTSEMIAVGWEEFSNIHPYAPNNQTDGYKILIEDLETQLSEITGYSAISLQL
;
A
#
# COMPACT_ATOMS: atom_id res chain seq x y z
N MET A 1 40.78 0.30 29.14
CA MET A 1 40.14 -0.73 28.29
C MET A 1 40.31 -0.27 26.86
N MET A 2 40.88 -1.08 25.98
CA MET A 2 40.86 -0.74 24.55
C MET A 2 39.37 -0.68 24.14
N GLU A 3 38.93 0.51 23.78
CA GLU A 3 37.60 0.66 23.14
C GLU A 3 37.56 -0.29 21.95
N ASN A 4 36.55 -1.10 21.89
CA ASN A 4 36.36 -2.04 20.79
C ASN A 4 36.17 -1.24 19.50
N ILE A 5 37.26 -1.07 18.74
CA ILE A 5 37.29 -0.27 17.48
C ILE A 5 36.18 -0.72 16.49
N ASN A 6 35.63 -1.91 16.70
CA ASN A 6 34.55 -2.48 15.91
C ASN A 6 33.14 -2.18 16.47
N SER A 7 33.00 -1.39 17.53
CA SER A 7 31.68 -0.99 18.02
C SER A 7 30.96 -0.18 16.95
N PHE A 8 29.78 -0.65 16.54
CA PHE A 8 28.95 0.04 15.56
C PHE A 8 28.48 1.42 16.09
N ALA A 9 28.28 1.56 17.39
CA ALA A 9 27.93 2.81 18.04
C ALA A 9 28.90 3.95 17.68
N LEU A 10 30.24 3.67 17.71
CA LEU A 10 31.29 4.65 17.36
C LEU A 10 31.29 5.04 15.87
N ARG A 11 30.63 4.26 15.01
CA ARG A 11 30.51 4.55 13.56
C ARG A 11 29.20 5.21 13.19
N HIS A 12 28.19 5.12 14.05
CA HIS A 12 26.83 5.55 13.73
C HIS A 12 26.35 6.74 14.61
N ILE A 13 26.73 6.76 15.89
CA ILE A 13 26.40 7.87 16.81
C ILE A 13 27.37 9.03 16.58
N GLY A 14 26.84 10.25 16.39
CA GLY A 14 27.55 11.34 15.79
C GLY A 14 28.65 12.01 16.60
N LEU A 15 28.67 11.97 17.95
CA LEU A 15 29.67 12.63 18.78
C LEU A 15 30.77 11.67 19.19
N SER A 16 32.06 12.07 19.00
CA SER A 16 33.18 11.36 19.58
C SER A 16 33.27 11.62 21.10
N GLN A 17 33.96 10.74 21.84
CA GLN A 17 34.19 10.95 23.26
C GLN A 17 34.86 12.30 23.55
N THR A 18 35.83 12.69 22.73
CA THR A 18 36.51 13.99 22.82
C THR A 18 35.54 15.17 22.60
N ASP A 19 34.60 15.04 21.66
CA ASP A 19 33.60 16.09 21.44
C ASP A 19 32.67 16.22 22.67
N ILE A 20 32.27 15.09 23.26
CA ILE A 20 31.43 15.07 24.48
C ILE A 20 32.17 15.74 25.63
N GLU A 21 33.42 15.40 25.87
CA GLU A 21 34.27 15.99 26.92
C GLU A 21 34.46 17.52 26.73
N ASN A 22 34.72 17.94 25.50
CA ASN A 22 34.84 19.36 25.15
C ASN A 22 33.55 20.13 25.39
N LEU A 23 32.41 19.58 24.97
CA LEU A 23 31.11 20.19 25.17
C LEU A 23 30.74 20.28 26.65
N LEU A 24 30.94 19.22 27.42
CA LEU A 24 30.69 19.20 28.87
C LEU A 24 31.56 20.24 29.58
N THR A 25 32.83 20.34 29.21
CA THR A 25 33.74 21.35 29.74
C THR A 25 33.26 22.77 29.46
N GLN A 26 32.82 23.04 28.22
CA GLN A 26 32.28 24.35 27.84
C GLN A 26 31.00 24.70 28.59
N LEU A 27 30.15 23.69 28.86
CA LEU A 27 28.89 23.85 29.61
C LEU A 27 29.13 23.86 31.13
N GLY A 28 30.31 23.56 31.63
CA GLY A 28 30.64 23.57 33.05
C GLY A 28 30.24 22.31 33.82
N TYR A 29 30.06 21.18 33.14
CA TYR A 29 29.71 19.90 33.73
C TYR A 29 30.92 18.95 33.76
N LYS A 30 30.93 18.08 34.79
CA LYS A 30 32.00 17.12 34.99
C LYS A 30 31.95 15.95 34.00
N ASP A 31 30.75 15.43 33.81
CA ASP A 31 30.45 14.28 32.96
C ASP A 31 29.00 14.33 32.46
N LEU A 32 28.61 13.37 31.62
CA LEU A 32 27.28 13.29 31.06
C LEU A 32 26.19 13.01 32.11
N GLU A 33 26.52 12.30 33.19
CA GLU A 33 25.61 12.01 34.29
C GLU A 33 25.31 13.29 35.08
N ASP A 34 26.33 14.08 35.42
CA ASP A 34 26.19 15.38 36.08
C ASP A 34 25.32 16.35 35.24
N PHE A 35 25.59 16.41 33.93
CA PHE A 35 24.75 17.16 32.99
C PHE A 35 23.30 16.67 33.00
N SER A 36 23.06 15.35 32.89
CA SER A 36 21.73 14.77 32.85
C SER A 36 20.97 15.05 34.15
N LYS A 37 21.61 14.92 35.32
CA LYS A 37 21.00 15.24 36.61
C LYS A 37 20.62 16.72 36.76
N SER A 38 21.37 17.60 36.12
CA SER A 38 21.09 19.05 36.18
C SER A 38 19.93 19.47 35.30
N VAL A 39 19.67 18.72 34.21
CA VAL A 39 18.64 19.08 33.19
C VAL A 39 17.32 18.35 33.45
N LEU A 40 17.36 17.13 33.97
CA LEU A 40 16.17 16.33 34.22
C LEU A 40 15.63 16.59 35.63
N PRO A 41 14.30 16.70 35.81
CA PRO A 41 13.70 16.73 37.14
C PRO A 41 14.02 15.44 37.93
N GLU A 42 14.31 15.57 39.22
CA GLU A 42 14.69 14.45 40.08
C GLU A 42 13.66 13.29 40.07
N ASN A 43 12.36 13.62 39.96
CA ASN A 43 11.29 12.62 39.96
C ASN A 43 11.17 11.79 38.68
N ILE A 44 11.89 12.13 37.63
CA ILE A 44 11.90 11.35 36.36
C ILE A 44 13.29 10.85 36.01
N PHE A 45 14.34 11.28 36.73
CA PHE A 45 15.69 10.78 36.53
C PHE A 45 15.82 9.38 37.13
N ASN A 46 16.09 8.38 36.29
CA ASN A 46 16.27 7.00 36.71
C ASN A 46 17.76 6.61 36.61
N GLU A 47 18.36 6.20 37.72
CA GLU A 47 19.74 5.73 37.81
C GLU A 47 19.88 4.21 37.53
N GLU A 48 18.75 3.47 37.47
CA GLU A 48 18.79 2.03 37.21
C GLU A 48 19.25 1.74 35.80
N LYS A 49 20.13 0.76 35.67
CA LYS A 49 20.55 0.27 34.34
C LYS A 49 19.39 -0.48 33.70
N LEU A 50 19.16 -0.19 32.41
CA LEU A 50 18.23 -0.95 31.61
C LEU A 50 18.68 -2.43 31.52
N ARG A 51 17.70 -3.34 31.61
CA ARG A 51 17.92 -4.79 31.48
C ARG A 51 17.82 -5.19 30.01
N LEU A 52 18.76 -4.68 29.22
CA LEU A 52 18.92 -4.99 27.81
C LEU A 52 20.21 -5.79 27.62
N ASP A 53 20.22 -6.63 26.60
CA ASP A 53 21.42 -7.35 26.18
C ASP A 53 22.52 -6.38 25.74
N ASP A 54 23.77 -6.84 25.76
CA ASP A 54 24.91 -6.07 25.28
C ASP A 54 24.75 -5.76 23.77
N ALA A 55 25.30 -4.61 23.35
CA ALA A 55 25.29 -4.19 21.96
C ALA A 55 26.04 -5.18 21.06
N LEU A 56 25.40 -5.61 19.99
CA LEU A 56 25.99 -6.45 18.95
C LEU A 56 26.86 -5.63 17.99
N SER A 57 27.85 -6.26 17.40
CA SER A 57 28.51 -5.72 16.20
C SER A 57 27.56 -5.78 15.00
N GLU A 58 27.85 -5.01 13.95
CA GLU A 58 27.04 -5.00 12.71
C GLU A 58 26.88 -6.40 12.11
N GLU A 59 27.97 -7.19 12.07
CA GLU A 59 27.96 -8.56 11.53
C GLU A 59 27.11 -9.50 12.40
N GLU A 60 27.26 -9.41 13.73
CA GLU A 60 26.49 -10.24 14.67
C GLU A 60 24.99 -9.89 14.60
N ALA A 61 24.64 -8.62 14.50
CA ALA A 61 23.26 -8.16 14.36
C ALA A 61 22.61 -8.67 13.05
N LEU A 62 23.31 -8.54 11.92
CA LEU A 62 22.83 -9.07 10.64
C LEU A 62 22.69 -10.60 10.66
N LYS A 63 23.62 -11.30 11.30
CA LYS A 63 23.55 -12.76 11.46
C LYS A 63 22.36 -13.17 12.33
N ALA A 64 22.16 -12.51 13.47
CA ALA A 64 21.03 -12.77 14.35
C ALA A 64 19.70 -12.52 13.63
N LEU A 65 19.58 -11.39 12.93
CA LEU A 65 18.39 -11.07 12.15
C LEU A 65 18.14 -12.08 11.01
N LYS A 66 19.22 -12.57 10.36
CA LYS A 66 19.09 -13.61 9.33
C LYS A 66 18.62 -14.94 9.90
N GLU A 67 19.03 -15.32 11.10
CA GLU A 67 18.53 -16.53 11.77
C GLU A 67 17.03 -16.38 12.16
N ILE A 68 16.60 -15.18 12.55
CA ILE A 68 15.19 -14.88 12.78
C ILE A 68 14.41 -14.96 11.45
N SER A 69 14.92 -14.34 10.38
CA SER A 69 14.26 -14.33 9.08
C SER A 69 14.02 -15.74 8.52
N LYS A 70 14.97 -16.68 8.72
CA LYS A 70 14.84 -18.08 8.28
C LYS A 70 13.69 -18.86 8.95
N LYS A 71 13.12 -18.34 10.03
CA LYS A 71 11.93 -18.92 10.67
C LYS A 71 10.65 -18.54 9.93
N ASN A 72 10.69 -17.54 9.05
CA ASN A 72 9.64 -17.30 8.08
C ASN A 72 9.76 -18.28 6.91
N ILE A 73 8.64 -18.79 6.44
CA ILE A 73 8.60 -19.74 5.33
C ILE A 73 7.88 -19.08 4.16
N VAL A 74 8.64 -18.73 3.13
CA VAL A 74 8.09 -18.05 1.94
C VAL A 74 7.36 -19.07 1.05
N TYR A 75 6.03 -19.07 1.12
CA TYR A 75 5.19 -19.82 0.19
C TYR A 75 4.82 -18.95 -1.01
N ARG A 76 4.64 -19.57 -2.15
CA ARG A 76 4.08 -18.88 -3.32
C ARG A 76 2.62 -18.51 -3.04
N SER A 77 2.31 -17.22 -2.97
CA SER A 77 0.98 -16.75 -2.62
C SER A 77 0.09 -16.62 -3.87
N PHE A 78 -1.11 -17.17 -3.77
CA PHE A 78 -2.24 -17.00 -4.67
C PHE A 78 -3.48 -16.51 -3.89
N ILE A 79 -3.26 -15.86 -2.75
CA ILE A 79 -4.32 -15.34 -1.87
C ILE A 79 -5.00 -14.13 -2.52
N GLY A 80 -4.25 -13.23 -3.12
CA GLY A 80 -4.76 -11.97 -3.66
C GLY A 80 -5.24 -11.03 -2.56
N GLN A 81 -6.52 -10.72 -2.52
CA GLN A 81 -7.14 -9.90 -1.47
C GLN A 81 -6.47 -8.53 -1.31
N GLY A 82 -6.09 -7.91 -2.46
CA GLY A 82 -5.45 -6.59 -2.51
C GLY A 82 -3.92 -6.61 -2.46
N TYR A 83 -3.28 -7.79 -2.36
CA TYR A 83 -1.83 -7.95 -2.29
C TYR A 83 -1.37 -8.99 -3.31
N TYR A 84 -0.45 -8.59 -4.19
CA TYR A 84 -0.04 -9.39 -5.35
C TYR A 84 1.47 -9.40 -5.53
N GLY A 85 2.00 -10.52 -6.02
CA GLY A 85 3.39 -10.57 -6.48
C GLY A 85 3.61 -9.64 -7.68
N THR A 86 4.69 -8.90 -7.66
CA THR A 86 5.05 -7.96 -8.72
C THR A 86 6.56 -7.98 -8.99
N VAL A 87 6.96 -7.56 -10.18
CA VAL A 87 8.36 -7.44 -10.56
C VAL A 87 8.82 -5.99 -10.36
N THR A 88 9.53 -5.73 -9.26
CA THR A 88 10.19 -4.43 -9.10
C THR A 88 11.33 -4.29 -10.10
N PRO A 89 11.30 -3.35 -11.06
CA PRO A 89 12.42 -3.11 -11.97
C PRO A 89 13.70 -2.81 -11.18
N LYS A 90 14.82 -3.47 -11.53
CA LYS A 90 16.06 -3.38 -10.73
C LYS A 90 16.61 -1.95 -10.68
N VAL A 91 16.37 -1.16 -11.72
CA VAL A 91 16.74 0.27 -11.74
C VAL A 91 15.95 1.08 -10.69
N ILE A 92 14.70 0.74 -10.42
CA ILE A 92 13.88 1.38 -9.38
C ILE A 92 14.28 0.87 -8.00
N LEU A 93 14.40 -0.45 -7.85
CA LEU A 93 14.80 -1.06 -6.58
C LEU A 93 16.09 -0.43 -6.05
N ARG A 94 17.16 -0.46 -6.85
CA ARG A 94 18.48 0.01 -6.43
C ARG A 94 18.59 1.52 -6.29
N ASN A 95 17.92 2.28 -7.15
CA ASN A 95 18.12 3.74 -7.21
C ASN A 95 17.03 4.55 -6.50
N VAL A 96 16.00 3.90 -5.98
CA VAL A 96 14.93 4.52 -5.17
C VAL A 96 14.82 3.83 -3.83
N PHE A 97 14.43 2.55 -3.81
CA PHE A 97 14.14 1.82 -2.59
C PHE A 97 15.37 1.63 -1.70
N GLU A 98 16.51 1.29 -2.29
CA GLU A 98 17.79 1.09 -1.59
C GLU A 98 18.67 2.36 -1.54
N ASN A 99 18.18 3.50 -2.04
CA ASN A 99 18.97 4.72 -2.15
C ASN A 99 18.65 5.70 -1.01
N PRO A 100 19.64 6.03 -0.13
CA PRO A 100 19.44 6.94 0.99
C PRO A 100 19.00 8.35 0.58
N GLY A 101 19.31 8.80 -0.63
CA GLY A 101 18.80 10.06 -1.18
C GLY A 101 17.28 10.10 -1.32
N TRP A 102 16.63 8.94 -1.39
CA TRP A 102 15.19 8.79 -1.45
C TRP A 102 14.56 8.32 -0.14
N TYR A 103 15.07 7.24 0.48
CA TYR A 103 14.41 6.65 1.64
C TYR A 103 14.62 7.45 2.94
N THR A 104 15.68 8.28 3.04
CA THR A 104 15.86 9.18 4.20
C THR A 104 14.98 10.41 4.13
N SER A 105 14.24 10.56 3.07
CA SER A 105 13.46 11.76 2.79
C SER A 105 12.06 11.66 3.35
N TYR A 106 11.67 12.66 4.13
CA TYR A 106 10.36 12.79 4.73
C TYR A 106 9.31 13.34 3.75
N THR A 107 8.06 13.49 4.20
CA THR A 107 7.02 14.18 3.44
C THR A 107 7.53 15.56 2.98
N PRO A 108 7.41 15.90 1.70
CA PRO A 108 8.04 17.10 1.14
C PRO A 108 7.27 18.37 1.48
N TYR A 109 7.28 18.77 2.75
CA TYR A 109 6.63 20.01 3.23
C TYR A 109 7.30 21.27 2.72
N GLN A 110 8.61 21.27 2.65
CA GLN A 110 9.41 22.40 2.18
C GLN A 110 9.69 22.24 0.68
N ALA A 111 8.94 22.97 -0.12
CA ALA A 111 9.02 22.89 -1.58
C ALA A 111 10.42 23.25 -2.10
N GLU A 112 11.12 24.15 -1.44
CA GLU A 112 12.44 24.66 -1.81
C GLU A 112 13.50 23.57 -1.89
N ILE A 113 13.38 22.54 -1.07
CA ILE A 113 14.37 21.46 -0.95
C ILE A 113 13.82 20.10 -1.40
N SER A 114 12.66 20.07 -2.05
CA SER A 114 11.93 18.82 -2.37
C SER A 114 11.33 18.82 -3.77
N GLN A 115 11.88 19.58 -4.71
CA GLN A 115 11.33 19.74 -6.06
C GLN A 115 11.30 18.43 -6.84
N GLY A 116 12.28 17.55 -6.63
CA GLY A 116 12.33 16.25 -7.29
C GLY A 116 11.27 15.28 -6.77
N ARG A 117 11.09 15.18 -5.45
CA ARG A 117 10.03 14.36 -4.85
C ARG A 117 8.65 14.89 -5.18
N LEU A 118 8.45 16.19 -5.18
CA LEU A 118 7.18 16.79 -5.58
C LEU A 118 6.85 16.51 -7.04
N GLU A 119 7.86 16.55 -7.95
CA GLU A 119 7.68 16.14 -9.34
C GLU A 119 7.31 14.64 -9.45
N ALA A 120 7.97 13.78 -8.70
CA ALA A 120 7.63 12.36 -8.68
C ALA A 120 6.22 12.10 -8.13
N LEU A 121 5.79 12.82 -7.08
CA LEU A 121 4.46 12.70 -6.51
C LEU A 121 3.35 13.26 -7.41
N ILE A 122 3.58 14.33 -8.16
CA ILE A 122 2.59 14.80 -9.12
C ILE A 122 2.46 13.83 -10.30
N ASN A 123 3.51 13.11 -10.66
CA ASN A 123 3.44 12.03 -11.64
C ASN A 123 2.58 10.87 -11.10
N PHE A 124 2.71 10.51 -9.83
CA PHE A 124 1.82 9.53 -9.18
C PHE A 124 0.37 9.98 -9.22
N GLN A 125 0.07 11.24 -8.86
CA GLN A 125 -1.28 11.78 -8.95
C GLN A 125 -1.84 11.73 -10.37
N THR A 126 -1.02 12.09 -11.37
CA THR A 126 -1.41 12.04 -12.78
C THR A 126 -1.71 10.61 -13.24
N MET A 127 -0.87 9.65 -12.82
CA MET A 127 -1.09 8.22 -13.07
C MET A 127 -2.44 7.77 -12.52
N VAL A 128 -2.73 8.11 -11.27
CA VAL A 128 -3.99 7.72 -10.61
C VAL A 128 -5.19 8.39 -11.30
N CYS A 129 -5.12 9.68 -11.62
CA CYS A 129 -6.18 10.38 -12.36
C CYS A 129 -6.47 9.71 -13.70
N ASP A 130 -5.44 9.45 -14.49
CA ASP A 130 -5.57 8.87 -15.82
C ASP A 130 -6.16 7.44 -15.77
N LEU A 131 -5.69 6.61 -14.85
CA LEU A 131 -6.18 5.23 -14.72
C LEU A 131 -7.61 5.18 -14.20
N THR A 132 -7.96 6.01 -13.22
CA THR A 132 -9.29 6.02 -12.61
C THR A 132 -10.32 6.84 -13.37
N GLY A 133 -9.90 7.70 -14.29
CA GLY A 133 -10.77 8.58 -15.08
C GLY A 133 -11.32 9.77 -14.28
N PHE A 134 -10.59 10.24 -13.26
CA PHE A 134 -10.95 11.42 -12.46
C PHE A 134 -10.00 12.59 -12.69
N GLU A 135 -10.49 13.79 -12.35
CA GLU A 135 -9.76 15.03 -12.58
C GLU A 135 -8.70 15.31 -11.50
N ILE A 136 -8.85 14.74 -10.30
CA ILE A 136 -7.95 15.00 -9.18
C ILE A 136 -7.72 13.76 -8.32
N ALA A 137 -6.46 13.55 -7.90
CA ALA A 137 -6.05 12.52 -6.96
C ALA A 137 -5.10 13.09 -5.91
N ASN A 138 -5.06 12.49 -4.72
CA ASN A 138 -4.10 12.85 -3.69
C ASN A 138 -2.71 12.23 -3.94
N ALA A 139 -1.72 12.68 -3.18
CA ALA A 139 -0.33 12.23 -3.31
C ALA A 139 -0.02 10.92 -2.56
N SER A 140 -0.92 10.36 -1.83
CA SER A 140 -1.11 9.00 -1.32
C SER A 140 -1.87 8.97 0.01
N LEU A 141 -2.29 7.76 0.38
CA LEU A 141 -2.83 7.38 1.68
C LEU A 141 -2.09 6.12 2.17
N LEU A 142 -2.41 5.66 3.38
CA LEU A 142 -1.74 4.53 4.01
C LEU A 142 -1.98 3.23 3.24
N ASP A 143 -3.24 2.80 3.15
CA ASP A 143 -3.70 1.58 2.50
C ASP A 143 -5.12 1.75 1.91
N GLU A 144 -5.60 0.75 1.16
CA GLU A 144 -6.94 0.77 0.56
C GLU A 144 -8.03 0.89 1.62
N ALA A 145 -7.90 0.18 2.73
CA ALA A 145 -8.92 0.17 3.79
C ALA A 145 -9.07 1.55 4.45
N THR A 146 -7.93 2.23 4.72
CA THR A 146 -7.92 3.62 5.19
C THR A 146 -8.52 4.57 4.14
N ALA A 147 -8.17 4.40 2.86
CA ALA A 147 -8.72 5.19 1.78
C ALA A 147 -10.25 5.02 1.67
N ALA A 148 -10.75 3.81 1.87
CA ALA A 148 -12.18 3.51 1.91
C ALA A 148 -12.89 4.23 3.09
N ALA A 149 -12.31 4.18 4.28
CA ALA A 149 -12.86 4.88 5.45
C ALA A 149 -12.86 6.40 5.28
N GLU A 150 -11.80 6.95 4.70
CA GLU A 150 -11.72 8.38 4.37
C GLU A 150 -12.74 8.76 3.26
N SER A 151 -13.00 7.87 2.29
CA SER A 151 -14.02 8.11 1.25
C SER A 151 -15.43 8.13 1.83
N MET A 152 -15.73 7.28 2.82
CA MET A 152 -16.99 7.32 3.56
C MET A 152 -17.18 8.67 4.24
N THR A 153 -16.17 9.15 4.97
CA THR A 153 -16.24 10.45 5.66
C THR A 153 -16.31 11.64 4.68
N LEU A 154 -15.65 11.53 3.53
CA LEU A 154 -15.78 12.52 2.45
C LEU A 154 -17.21 12.52 1.90
N ALA A 155 -17.76 11.34 1.57
CA ALA A 155 -19.13 11.21 1.06
C ALA A 155 -20.17 11.77 2.05
N HIS A 156 -20.01 11.48 3.35
CA HIS A 156 -20.89 12.01 4.39
C HIS A 156 -20.83 13.54 4.47
N ARG A 157 -19.63 14.13 4.34
CA ARG A 157 -19.42 15.58 4.47
C ARG A 157 -19.94 16.37 3.29
N VAL A 158 -19.79 15.87 2.05
CA VAL A 158 -20.10 16.62 0.82
C VAL A 158 -21.42 16.16 0.17
N GLY A 159 -21.94 15.01 0.60
CA GLY A 159 -23.21 14.46 0.11
C GLY A 159 -24.40 15.36 0.48
N LYS A 160 -25.48 15.20 -0.25
CA LYS A 160 -26.74 15.92 -0.01
C LYS A 160 -27.74 15.07 0.75
N SER A 161 -27.52 13.78 0.86
CA SER A 161 -28.36 12.86 1.62
C SER A 161 -28.31 13.18 3.12
N LYS A 162 -29.45 13.04 3.78
CA LYS A 162 -29.57 13.19 5.24
C LYS A 162 -29.42 11.86 6.00
N SER A 163 -29.28 10.77 5.28
CA SER A 163 -29.07 9.45 5.85
C SER A 163 -27.76 9.41 6.66
N GLN A 164 -27.74 8.58 7.69
CA GLN A 164 -26.54 8.21 8.46
C GLN A 164 -26.05 6.80 8.09
N LYS A 165 -26.58 6.20 7.01
CA LYS A 165 -26.22 4.86 6.59
C LYS A 165 -25.28 4.88 5.40
N PHE A 166 -24.20 4.08 5.50
CA PHE A 166 -23.26 3.83 4.43
C PHE A 166 -23.33 2.38 4.00
N PHE A 167 -23.51 2.14 2.71
CA PHE A 167 -23.57 0.78 2.16
C PHE A 167 -22.17 0.30 1.77
N ILE A 168 -21.85 -0.96 2.06
CA ILE A 168 -20.63 -1.62 1.61
C ILE A 168 -21.00 -2.92 0.88
N ASP A 169 -20.48 -3.08 -0.33
CA ASP A 169 -20.56 -4.34 -1.05
C ASP A 169 -19.91 -5.47 -0.23
N GLN A 170 -20.66 -6.55 -0.04
CA GLN A 170 -20.17 -7.76 0.65
C GLN A 170 -18.91 -8.38 -0.01
N ASN A 171 -18.66 -8.05 -1.28
CA ASN A 171 -17.46 -8.44 -2.04
C ASN A 171 -16.31 -7.42 -1.93
N CYS A 172 -16.38 -6.42 -1.05
CA CYS A 172 -15.19 -5.68 -0.63
C CYS A 172 -14.24 -6.59 0.15
N PHE A 173 -12.95 -6.26 0.15
CA PHE A 173 -11.98 -7.02 0.94
C PHE A 173 -12.33 -6.97 2.43
N PRO A 174 -12.18 -8.09 3.17
CA PRO A 174 -12.53 -8.16 4.59
C PRO A 174 -11.87 -7.09 5.46
N GLN A 175 -10.59 -6.78 5.20
CA GLN A 175 -9.87 -5.72 5.90
C GLN A 175 -10.48 -4.35 5.62
N THR A 176 -10.92 -4.09 4.40
CA THR A 176 -11.58 -2.83 4.02
C THR A 176 -12.91 -2.68 4.75
N ILE A 177 -13.73 -3.72 4.79
CA ILE A 177 -14.99 -3.76 5.56
C ILE A 177 -14.72 -3.49 7.05
N SER A 178 -13.72 -4.16 7.62
CA SER A 178 -13.37 -4.04 9.04
C SER A 178 -12.95 -2.61 9.41
N VAL A 179 -12.05 -2.00 8.64
CA VAL A 179 -11.56 -0.64 8.92
C VAL A 179 -12.68 0.39 8.73
N VAL A 180 -13.47 0.31 7.66
CA VAL A 180 -14.59 1.23 7.44
C VAL A 180 -15.60 1.13 8.59
N THR A 181 -15.96 -0.08 9.01
CA THR A 181 -16.88 -0.31 10.13
C THR A 181 -16.33 0.25 11.45
N SER A 182 -15.05 0.01 11.71
CA SER A 182 -14.35 0.51 12.90
C SER A 182 -14.34 2.05 12.97
N ARG A 183 -14.06 2.69 11.83
CA ARG A 183 -14.00 4.15 11.70
C ARG A 183 -15.38 4.82 11.67
N ALA A 184 -16.42 4.12 11.23
CA ALA A 184 -17.81 4.58 11.20
C ALA A 184 -18.43 4.70 12.60
N LYS A 185 -18.16 3.72 13.46
CA LYS A 185 -18.77 3.59 14.79
C LYS A 185 -18.64 4.84 15.68
N PRO A 186 -17.44 5.43 15.91
CA PRO A 186 -17.27 6.58 16.80
C PRO A 186 -17.90 7.86 16.30
N ILE A 187 -18.22 7.95 15.00
CA ILE A 187 -18.86 9.13 14.38
C ILE A 187 -20.34 8.92 14.10
N GLY A 188 -20.94 7.83 14.58
CA GLY A 188 -22.37 7.55 14.51
C GLY A 188 -22.88 7.17 13.13
N ILE A 189 -22.02 6.68 12.24
CA ILE A 189 -22.42 6.16 10.93
C ILE A 189 -22.76 4.68 11.05
N GLU A 190 -23.94 4.29 10.54
CA GLU A 190 -24.37 2.91 10.43
C GLU A 190 -23.85 2.31 9.13
N VAL A 191 -23.05 1.24 9.22
CA VAL A 191 -22.55 0.49 8.07
C VAL A 191 -23.49 -0.66 7.77
N VAL A 192 -23.94 -0.77 6.52
CA VAL A 192 -24.78 -1.87 6.04
C VAL A 192 -24.02 -2.64 4.95
N ILE A 193 -23.76 -3.93 5.21
CA ILE A 193 -23.03 -4.80 4.28
C ILE A 193 -24.05 -5.66 3.53
N GLY A 194 -23.93 -5.77 2.20
CA GLY A 194 -24.86 -6.56 1.42
C GLY A 194 -24.53 -6.66 -0.07
N ASP A 195 -25.48 -7.22 -0.81
CA ASP A 195 -25.40 -7.30 -2.26
C ASP A 195 -25.75 -5.95 -2.90
N PRO A 196 -24.83 -5.31 -3.65
CA PRO A 196 -25.08 -4.01 -4.26
C PRO A 196 -26.21 -3.99 -5.29
N GLN A 197 -26.58 -5.14 -5.87
CA GLN A 197 -27.71 -5.21 -6.80
C GLN A 197 -29.04 -4.84 -6.13
N LYS A 198 -29.17 -5.08 -4.82
CA LYS A 198 -30.35 -4.68 -4.05
C LYS A 198 -30.54 -3.16 -3.97
N LEU A 199 -29.49 -2.38 -4.18
CA LEU A 199 -29.60 -0.91 -4.22
C LEU A 199 -30.44 -0.41 -5.41
N ILE A 200 -30.52 -1.19 -6.51
CA ILE A 200 -31.24 -0.81 -7.72
C ILE A 200 -32.76 -0.73 -7.46
N GLU A 201 -33.27 -1.53 -6.53
CA GLU A 201 -34.68 -1.63 -6.21
C GLU A 201 -35.19 -0.61 -5.18
N LEU A 202 -34.27 0.13 -4.55
CA LEU A 202 -34.61 1.08 -3.50
C LEU A 202 -35.31 2.32 -4.07
N LYS A 203 -36.44 2.69 -3.47
CA LYS A 203 -37.26 3.84 -3.89
C LYS A 203 -37.06 5.09 -3.02
N GLU A 204 -36.50 4.94 -1.82
CA GLU A 204 -36.35 6.02 -0.84
C GLU A 204 -34.87 6.28 -0.57
N GLU A 205 -34.58 7.49 -0.09
CA GLU A 205 -33.25 7.89 0.35
C GLU A 205 -32.83 7.08 1.59
N THR A 206 -32.03 6.03 1.37
CA THR A 206 -31.63 5.08 2.41
C THR A 206 -30.17 5.25 2.80
N TYR A 207 -29.28 5.58 1.85
CA TYR A 207 -27.86 5.64 2.06
C TYR A 207 -27.27 6.98 1.59
N PHE A 208 -26.33 7.56 2.36
CA PHE A 208 -25.61 8.74 1.90
C PHE A 208 -24.47 8.40 0.94
N GLY A 209 -24.09 7.13 0.84
CA GLY A 209 -23.10 6.64 -0.10
C GLY A 209 -23.00 5.13 -0.10
N ALA A 210 -22.32 4.60 -1.11
CA ALA A 210 -22.07 3.18 -1.27
C ALA A 210 -20.64 2.94 -1.75
N LEU A 211 -19.99 1.90 -1.20
CA LEU A 211 -18.68 1.40 -1.61
C LEU A 211 -18.85 0.06 -2.32
N VAL A 212 -18.30 -0.07 -3.52
CA VAL A 212 -18.23 -1.31 -4.30
C VAL A 212 -16.79 -1.67 -4.64
N GLN A 213 -16.50 -2.97 -4.79
CA GLN A 213 -15.16 -3.49 -5.11
C GLN A 213 -15.06 -3.91 -6.59
N TYR A 214 -14.00 -3.48 -7.28
CA TYR A 214 -13.81 -3.70 -8.72
C TYR A 214 -12.34 -4.00 -9.08
N PRO A 215 -11.99 -5.24 -9.43
CA PRO A 215 -12.79 -6.48 -9.29
C PRO A 215 -13.16 -6.82 -7.86
N GLY A 216 -14.23 -7.62 -7.68
CA GLY A 216 -14.69 -8.05 -6.36
C GLY A 216 -13.71 -8.98 -5.65
N ASN A 217 -13.87 -9.14 -4.35
CA ASN A 217 -13.08 -10.06 -3.52
C ASN A 217 -13.16 -11.53 -3.99
N ASP A 218 -14.25 -11.89 -4.64
CA ASP A 218 -14.45 -13.21 -5.28
C ASP A 218 -13.92 -13.29 -6.72
N GLY A 219 -13.32 -12.21 -7.22
CA GLY A 219 -12.76 -12.09 -8.56
C GLY A 219 -13.76 -11.62 -9.62
N ALA A 220 -15.05 -11.49 -9.29
CA ALA A 220 -16.06 -11.08 -10.25
C ALA A 220 -15.85 -9.65 -10.76
N VAL A 221 -15.99 -9.46 -12.06
CA VAL A 221 -16.02 -8.14 -12.70
C VAL A 221 -17.48 -7.83 -13.07
N ILE A 222 -18.06 -6.83 -12.42
CA ILE A 222 -19.47 -6.47 -12.52
C ILE A 222 -19.61 -5.04 -13.03
N ASP A 223 -20.57 -4.79 -13.94
CA ASP A 223 -20.98 -3.43 -14.29
C ASP A 223 -21.83 -2.80 -13.18
N PHE A 224 -21.24 -1.83 -12.49
CA PHE A 224 -21.92 -1.10 -11.41
C PHE A 224 -22.68 0.14 -11.89
N SER A 225 -22.79 0.43 -13.19
CA SER A 225 -23.43 1.64 -13.71
C SER A 225 -24.84 1.84 -13.15
N LYS A 226 -25.66 0.77 -13.13
CA LYS A 226 -27.03 0.84 -12.58
C LYS A 226 -27.08 1.03 -11.07
N VAL A 227 -26.13 0.45 -10.35
CA VAL A 227 -25.99 0.63 -8.89
C VAL A 227 -25.63 2.08 -8.59
N ILE A 228 -24.66 2.64 -9.32
CA ILE A 228 -24.21 4.02 -9.19
C ILE A 228 -25.37 4.99 -9.50
N ASP A 229 -26.11 4.77 -10.57
CA ASP A 229 -27.30 5.57 -10.91
C ASP A 229 -28.35 5.55 -9.79
N SER A 230 -28.55 4.40 -9.14
CA SER A 230 -29.46 4.29 -8.01
C SER A 230 -28.98 5.05 -6.78
N VAL A 231 -27.67 4.97 -6.46
CA VAL A 231 -27.07 5.74 -5.38
C VAL A 231 -27.23 7.25 -5.62
N HIS A 232 -27.03 7.71 -6.87
CA HIS A 232 -27.20 9.11 -7.23
C HIS A 232 -28.65 9.58 -7.11
N LYS A 233 -29.64 8.73 -7.48
CA LYS A 233 -31.07 9.05 -7.31
C LYS A 233 -31.45 9.26 -5.84
N GLN A 234 -30.69 8.67 -4.93
CA GLN A 234 -30.84 8.82 -3.49
C GLN A 234 -30.03 10.00 -2.91
N ASN A 235 -29.44 10.86 -3.74
CA ASN A 235 -28.53 11.94 -3.35
C ASN A 235 -27.23 11.45 -2.66
N GLY A 236 -26.91 10.17 -2.77
CA GLY A 236 -25.71 9.55 -2.24
C GLY A 236 -24.51 9.68 -3.19
N LEU A 237 -23.30 9.37 -2.70
CA LEU A 237 -22.08 9.28 -3.49
C LEU A 237 -21.66 7.82 -3.68
N ALA A 238 -21.26 7.49 -4.90
CA ALA A 238 -20.72 6.18 -5.24
C ALA A 238 -19.19 6.16 -5.15
N VAL A 239 -18.67 5.24 -4.34
CA VAL A 239 -17.24 4.98 -4.16
C VAL A 239 -16.90 3.63 -4.79
N MET A 240 -15.81 3.58 -5.56
CA MET A 240 -15.34 2.37 -6.21
C MET A 240 -13.93 2.05 -5.76
N ALA A 241 -13.74 0.93 -5.05
CA ALA A 241 -12.44 0.40 -4.74
C ALA A 241 -11.93 -0.36 -5.96
N ALA A 242 -10.80 0.07 -6.54
CA ALA A 242 -10.37 -0.39 -7.85
C ALA A 242 -8.88 -0.77 -7.87
N ASP A 243 -8.59 -1.86 -8.58
CA ASP A 243 -7.23 -2.29 -8.88
C ASP A 243 -6.68 -1.54 -10.10
N LEU A 244 -5.63 -0.73 -9.92
CA LEU A 244 -5.04 0.08 -10.99
C LEU A 244 -4.58 -0.72 -12.22
N LEU A 245 -4.09 -1.95 -12.03
CA LEU A 245 -3.63 -2.77 -13.16
C LEU A 245 -4.82 -3.23 -14.00
N SER A 246 -5.90 -3.66 -13.37
CA SER A 246 -7.13 -4.06 -14.05
C SER A 246 -7.71 -2.92 -14.89
N LEU A 247 -7.59 -1.68 -14.41
CA LEU A 247 -8.07 -0.47 -15.10
C LEU A 247 -7.32 -0.16 -16.41
N THR A 248 -6.24 -0.86 -16.72
CA THR A 248 -5.59 -0.75 -18.03
C THR A 248 -6.36 -1.45 -19.15
N ILE A 249 -7.25 -2.39 -18.80
CA ILE A 249 -8.11 -3.15 -19.73
C ILE A 249 -9.60 -3.07 -19.38
N LEU A 250 -9.95 -2.75 -18.12
CA LEU A 250 -11.31 -2.57 -17.67
C LEU A 250 -11.72 -1.10 -17.68
N LYS A 251 -13.01 -0.84 -17.91
CA LYS A 251 -13.64 0.47 -17.85
C LYS A 251 -13.34 1.13 -16.51
N SER A 252 -12.92 2.39 -16.53
CA SER A 252 -12.51 3.09 -15.31
C SER A 252 -13.71 3.49 -14.43
N PRO A 253 -13.51 3.71 -13.11
CA PRO A 253 -14.53 4.22 -12.21
C PRO A 253 -15.18 5.52 -12.69
N GLY A 254 -14.39 6.45 -13.25
CA GLY A 254 -14.92 7.70 -13.82
C GLY A 254 -15.85 7.46 -15.01
N GLU A 255 -15.51 6.55 -15.93
CA GLU A 255 -16.36 6.17 -17.07
C GLU A 255 -17.62 5.42 -16.63
N THR A 256 -17.56 4.69 -15.50
CA THR A 256 -18.73 4.00 -14.93
C THR A 256 -19.68 4.96 -14.21
N GLY A 257 -19.24 6.21 -13.94
CA GLY A 257 -20.02 7.25 -13.31
C GLY A 257 -19.79 7.46 -11.82
N ALA A 258 -18.88 6.71 -11.20
CA ALA A 258 -18.54 6.86 -9.78
C ALA A 258 -18.16 8.31 -9.42
N ASP A 259 -18.22 8.65 -8.14
CA ASP A 259 -17.81 9.97 -7.62
C ASP A 259 -16.40 9.95 -7.05
N ILE A 260 -15.98 8.80 -6.51
CA ILE A 260 -14.70 8.60 -5.85
C ILE A 260 -14.15 7.24 -6.26
N ALA A 261 -12.87 7.16 -6.57
CA ALA A 261 -12.12 5.90 -6.66
C ALA A 261 -11.07 5.83 -5.56
N ILE A 262 -10.92 4.66 -4.97
CA ILE A 262 -9.86 4.35 -4.00
C ILE A 262 -9.18 3.04 -4.39
N GLY A 263 -8.04 2.75 -3.80
CA GLY A 263 -7.35 1.49 -4.01
C GLY A 263 -5.90 1.54 -3.54
N SER A 264 -5.17 0.45 -3.77
CA SER A 264 -3.74 0.35 -3.50
C SER A 264 -2.93 0.39 -4.79
N SER A 265 -1.75 1.01 -4.75
CA SER A 265 -0.78 0.97 -5.85
C SER A 265 0.30 -0.11 -5.66
N GLN A 266 0.15 -1.02 -4.69
CA GLN A 266 1.14 -2.03 -4.32
C GLN A 266 1.63 -2.83 -5.54
N ARG A 267 0.73 -3.30 -6.40
CA ARG A 267 1.11 -4.13 -7.54
C ARG A 267 1.86 -3.39 -8.67
N PHE A 268 2.12 -2.09 -8.48
CA PHE A 268 3.00 -1.30 -9.33
C PHE A 268 4.44 -1.30 -8.78
N GLY A 269 5.02 -2.50 -8.67
CA GLY A 269 6.42 -2.70 -8.35
C GLY A 269 6.79 -2.60 -6.86
N VAL A 270 5.82 -2.61 -5.94
CA VAL A 270 6.11 -2.57 -4.50
C VAL A 270 6.05 -3.99 -3.92
N PRO A 271 7.10 -4.48 -3.22
CA PRO A 271 7.10 -5.80 -2.60
C PRO A 271 5.94 -5.98 -1.60
N LEU A 272 5.57 -7.24 -1.33
CA LEU A 272 4.49 -7.58 -0.38
C LEU A 272 4.79 -7.09 1.05
N GLY A 273 6.02 -7.26 1.54
CA GLY A 273 6.51 -6.73 2.80
C GLY A 273 5.65 -7.06 4.02
N PHE A 274 5.00 -8.23 4.03
CA PHE A 274 4.05 -8.64 5.08
C PHE A 274 2.88 -7.66 5.29
N GLY A 275 2.50 -6.94 4.25
CA GLY A 275 1.35 -6.02 4.27
C GLY A 275 1.70 -4.54 4.22
N GLY A 276 2.96 -4.19 4.20
CA GLY A 276 3.29 -2.79 4.02
C GLY A 276 4.63 -2.33 4.60
N PRO A 277 4.83 -1.01 4.54
CA PRO A 277 3.85 -0.01 4.07
C PRO A 277 3.63 -0.08 2.56
N HIS A 278 2.42 0.33 2.11
CA HIS A 278 2.07 0.50 0.70
C HIS A 278 1.51 1.90 0.47
N ALA A 279 1.39 2.33 -0.79
CA ALA A 279 0.75 3.60 -1.12
C ALA A 279 -0.65 3.34 -1.69
N ALA A 280 -1.67 3.78 -0.95
CA ALA A 280 -3.02 3.85 -1.44
C ALA A 280 -3.29 5.19 -2.12
N PHE A 281 -4.39 5.29 -2.82
CA PHE A 281 -4.84 6.50 -3.49
C PHE A 281 -6.32 6.79 -3.22
N MET A 282 -6.67 8.06 -3.41
CA MET A 282 -8.05 8.50 -3.59
C MET A 282 -8.09 9.49 -4.73
N ALA A 283 -8.97 9.21 -5.70
CA ALA A 283 -9.26 10.11 -6.82
C ALA A 283 -10.75 10.48 -6.81
N THR A 284 -11.06 11.69 -7.28
CA THR A 284 -12.43 12.19 -7.25
C THR A 284 -12.65 13.32 -8.27
N LYS A 285 -13.91 13.72 -8.44
CA LYS A 285 -14.31 14.88 -9.25
C LYS A 285 -13.73 16.18 -8.67
N GLU A 286 -13.30 17.11 -9.51
CA GLU A 286 -12.66 18.36 -9.08
C GLU A 286 -13.50 19.18 -8.07
N LYS A 287 -14.82 19.12 -8.17
CA LYS A 287 -15.73 19.79 -7.23
C LYS A 287 -15.53 19.40 -5.76
N TYR A 288 -14.94 18.22 -5.49
CA TYR A 288 -14.68 17.72 -4.13
C TYR A 288 -13.26 17.96 -3.63
N LYS A 289 -12.38 18.59 -4.42
CA LYS A 289 -10.96 18.80 -4.11
C LYS A 289 -10.68 19.40 -2.72
N ARG A 290 -11.59 20.24 -2.21
CA ARG A 290 -11.44 20.86 -0.88
C ARG A 290 -11.76 19.91 0.29
N SER A 291 -12.33 18.76 0.00
CA SER A 291 -12.67 17.71 0.99
C SER A 291 -11.83 16.46 0.82
N LEU A 292 -10.95 16.41 -0.17
CA LEU A 292 -10.04 15.29 -0.42
C LEU A 292 -9.05 15.13 0.74
N PRO A 293 -8.91 13.96 1.36
CA PRO A 293 -7.92 13.70 2.42
C PRO A 293 -6.51 13.59 1.84
N GLY A 294 -5.50 13.65 2.71
CA GLY A 294 -4.10 13.50 2.35
C GLY A 294 -3.52 14.73 1.65
N ARG A 295 -2.27 14.62 1.22
CA ARG A 295 -1.53 15.71 0.56
C ARG A 295 -1.94 15.84 -0.91
N LEU A 296 -1.84 17.04 -1.42
CA LEU A 296 -2.06 17.37 -2.82
C LEU A 296 -0.88 18.19 -3.32
N VAL A 297 -0.19 17.70 -4.33
CA VAL A 297 0.87 18.44 -5.02
C VAL A 297 0.27 19.24 -6.17
N GLY A 298 0.68 20.49 -6.31
CA GLY A 298 0.28 21.36 -7.41
C GLY A 298 1.47 21.96 -8.12
N ALA A 299 1.30 22.21 -9.41
CA ALA A 299 2.25 22.94 -10.22
C ALA A 299 2.06 24.45 -10.09
N SER A 300 3.16 25.20 -10.06
CA SER A 300 3.25 26.65 -9.98
C SER A 300 4.42 27.11 -10.84
N VAL A 301 4.79 28.36 -10.73
CA VAL A 301 5.99 28.92 -11.34
C VAL A 301 6.86 29.57 -10.27
N ASP A 302 8.18 29.50 -10.44
CA ASP A 302 9.15 30.21 -9.61
C ASP A 302 9.30 31.68 -10.02
N ALA A 303 10.16 32.40 -9.32
CA ALA A 303 10.43 33.82 -9.61
C ALA A 303 11.05 34.04 -11.01
N SER A 304 11.62 33.01 -11.62
CA SER A 304 12.19 33.04 -12.99
C SER A 304 11.18 32.60 -14.05
N GLY A 305 9.93 32.28 -13.69
CA GLY A 305 8.90 31.78 -14.60
C GLY A 305 9.05 30.29 -14.95
N LYS A 306 9.94 29.54 -14.28
CA LYS A 306 10.10 28.10 -14.49
C LYS A 306 9.08 27.31 -13.67
N THR A 307 8.71 26.12 -14.15
CA THR A 307 7.82 25.22 -13.41
C THR A 307 8.41 24.88 -12.04
N ALA A 308 7.59 25.06 -11.02
CA ALA A 308 7.90 24.71 -9.64
C ALA A 308 6.72 23.96 -9.02
N TYR A 309 6.98 23.07 -8.08
CA TYR A 309 5.98 22.25 -7.41
C TYR A 309 5.87 22.65 -5.93
N ARG A 310 4.67 22.51 -5.39
CA ARG A 310 4.42 22.74 -3.96
C ARG A 310 3.20 21.97 -3.48
N LEU A 311 3.05 21.81 -2.17
CA LEU A 311 1.78 21.33 -1.60
C LEU A 311 0.68 22.38 -1.82
N ALA A 312 -0.46 21.90 -2.31
CA ALA A 312 -1.62 22.72 -2.65
C ALA A 312 -2.76 22.52 -1.63
N LEU A 313 -3.64 23.53 -1.50
CA LEU A 313 -4.83 23.50 -0.65
C LEU A 313 -4.55 23.11 0.82
N GLN A 314 -3.42 23.53 1.39
CA GLN A 314 -2.98 23.23 2.76
C GLN A 314 -3.98 23.69 3.84
N THR A 315 -4.88 24.64 3.53
CA THR A 315 -5.93 25.08 4.45
C THR A 315 -6.89 23.97 4.91
N ARG A 316 -6.83 22.78 4.30
CA ARG A 316 -7.59 21.58 4.71
C ARG A 316 -6.91 20.83 5.85
N GLU A 317 -5.65 21.10 6.13
CA GLU A 317 -4.78 20.28 6.94
C GLU A 317 -4.86 20.61 8.42
N GLN A 318 -4.57 19.61 9.27
CA GLN A 318 -4.71 19.69 10.73
C GLN A 318 -3.84 20.80 11.35
N HIS A 319 -2.61 21.00 10.85
CA HIS A 319 -1.71 22.03 11.39
C HIS A 319 -2.22 23.46 11.17
N ILE A 320 -3.16 23.67 10.24
CA ILE A 320 -3.81 24.97 9.97
C ILE A 320 -5.19 25.03 10.62
N ARG A 321 -6.04 24.02 10.42
CA ARG A 321 -7.45 24.06 10.84
C ARG A 321 -7.73 23.37 12.18
N ARG A 322 -6.76 22.66 12.75
CA ARG A 322 -6.89 21.91 14.00
C ARG A 322 -8.11 20.99 13.98
N GLU A 323 -9.02 21.07 14.94
CA GLU A 323 -10.25 20.26 15.02
C GLU A 323 -11.21 20.42 13.82
N LYS A 324 -11.07 21.48 13.04
CA LYS A 324 -11.86 21.73 11.82
C LYS A 324 -11.19 21.19 10.55
N ALA A 325 -10.10 20.43 10.68
CA ALA A 325 -9.42 19.85 9.54
C ALA A 325 -10.33 18.85 8.80
N THR A 326 -10.09 18.73 7.51
CA THR A 326 -10.84 17.78 6.66
C THR A 326 -10.49 16.34 6.99
N SER A 327 -9.23 16.09 7.36
CA SER A 327 -8.70 14.78 7.72
C SER A 327 -7.50 14.96 8.65
N ASN A 328 -7.25 13.96 9.49
CA ASN A 328 -6.08 13.91 10.37
C ASN A 328 -4.86 13.26 9.73
N ILE A 329 -4.92 12.92 8.44
CA ILE A 329 -3.78 12.35 7.72
C ILE A 329 -2.71 13.43 7.55
N CYS A 330 -1.59 13.23 8.25
CA CYS A 330 -0.46 14.15 8.24
C CYS A 330 0.61 13.70 7.24
N THR A 331 0.99 12.43 7.27
CA THR A 331 2.09 11.87 6.48
C THR A 331 1.55 11.02 5.33
N ALA A 332 2.17 11.16 4.15
CA ALA A 332 1.88 10.32 2.99
C ALA A 332 2.91 9.18 2.88
N GLN A 333 2.56 8.11 2.19
CA GLN A 333 3.47 7.02 1.82
C GLN A 333 4.32 7.44 0.60
N ALA A 334 5.19 8.43 0.79
CA ALA A 334 5.86 9.13 -0.30
C ALA A 334 6.77 8.20 -1.13
N LEU A 335 7.66 7.43 -0.49
CA LEU A 335 8.62 6.56 -1.18
C LEU A 335 7.91 5.54 -2.08
N LEU A 336 6.87 4.89 -1.57
CA LEU A 336 6.16 3.82 -2.27
C LEU A 336 5.26 4.37 -3.38
N ALA A 337 4.68 5.56 -3.19
CA ALA A 337 3.98 6.28 -4.26
C ALA A 337 4.93 6.69 -5.39
N ILE A 338 6.14 7.14 -5.05
CA ILE A 338 7.20 7.46 -6.01
C ILE A 338 7.61 6.21 -6.80
N MET A 339 7.81 5.07 -6.12
CA MET A 339 8.11 3.79 -6.77
C MET A 339 7.02 3.39 -7.76
N ALA A 340 5.74 3.47 -7.36
CA ALA A 340 4.61 3.15 -8.22
C ALA A 340 4.52 4.09 -9.44
N GLY A 341 4.77 5.39 -9.24
CA GLY A 341 4.85 6.37 -10.32
C GLY A 341 5.99 6.07 -11.31
N PHE A 342 7.18 5.70 -10.82
CA PHE A 342 8.30 5.28 -11.67
C PHE A 342 8.04 3.96 -12.39
N TYR A 343 7.37 3.00 -11.72
CA TYR A 343 6.94 1.76 -12.37
C TYR A 343 6.04 2.05 -13.58
N ALA A 344 5.05 2.92 -13.41
CA ALA A 344 4.18 3.34 -14.51
C ALA A 344 4.94 4.10 -15.61
N ALA A 345 5.90 4.95 -15.26
CA ALA A 345 6.72 5.66 -16.24
C ALA A 345 7.68 4.71 -17.01
N TYR A 346 8.21 3.69 -16.33
CA TYR A 346 9.09 2.69 -16.93
C TYR A 346 8.36 1.76 -17.91
N HIS A 347 7.19 1.24 -17.52
CA HIS A 347 6.39 0.36 -18.36
C HIS A 347 5.57 1.13 -19.40
N GLY A 348 5.10 2.33 -19.06
CA GLY A 348 4.19 3.13 -19.86
C GLY A 348 2.83 2.46 -20.09
N PRO A 349 1.93 3.09 -20.84
CA PRO A 349 0.58 2.57 -21.04
C PRO A 349 0.57 1.19 -21.69
N ASP A 350 1.41 0.96 -22.70
CA ASP A 350 1.44 -0.31 -23.44
C ASP A 350 2.02 -1.45 -22.58
N GLY A 351 3.10 -1.18 -21.83
CA GLY A 351 3.70 -2.17 -20.94
C GLY A 351 2.76 -2.59 -19.82
N LEU A 352 2.09 -1.64 -19.17
CA LEU A 352 1.08 -1.96 -18.15
C LEU A 352 -0.08 -2.76 -18.73
N LYS A 353 -0.56 -2.40 -19.93
CA LYS A 353 -1.60 -3.17 -20.64
C LYS A 353 -1.15 -4.60 -20.93
N GLN A 354 0.09 -4.78 -21.39
CA GLN A 354 0.67 -6.12 -21.64
C GLN A 354 0.76 -6.96 -20.36
N ILE A 355 1.17 -6.35 -19.24
CA ILE A 355 1.19 -7.02 -17.93
C ILE A 355 -0.24 -7.47 -17.55
N ALA A 356 -1.23 -6.58 -17.62
CA ALA A 356 -2.62 -6.90 -17.32
C ALA A 356 -3.17 -8.01 -18.22
N GLN A 357 -2.92 -7.93 -19.52
CA GLN A 357 -3.33 -8.96 -20.48
C GLN A 357 -2.66 -10.31 -20.22
N SER A 358 -1.37 -10.30 -19.84
CA SER A 358 -0.65 -11.53 -19.46
C SER A 358 -1.26 -12.18 -18.23
N VAL A 359 -1.58 -11.40 -17.19
CA VAL A 359 -2.24 -11.88 -15.97
C VAL A 359 -3.62 -12.45 -16.31
N HIS A 360 -4.44 -11.69 -17.05
CA HIS A 360 -5.78 -12.14 -17.46
C HIS A 360 -5.74 -13.41 -18.31
N SER A 361 -4.82 -13.50 -19.28
CA SER A 361 -4.65 -14.68 -20.13
C SER A 361 -4.29 -15.93 -19.32
N LYS A 362 -3.40 -15.80 -18.34
CA LYS A 362 -3.03 -16.90 -17.43
C LYS A 362 -4.21 -17.31 -16.56
N THR A 363 -4.99 -16.35 -16.07
CA THR A 363 -6.19 -16.62 -15.27
C THR A 363 -7.27 -17.33 -16.08
N TYR A 364 -7.47 -16.89 -17.32
CA TYR A 364 -8.38 -17.56 -18.25
C TYR A 364 -7.95 -19.00 -18.56
N ALA A 365 -6.66 -19.23 -18.77
CA ALA A 365 -6.12 -20.58 -19.00
C ALA A 365 -6.32 -21.48 -17.77
N LEU A 366 -6.12 -20.96 -16.56
CA LEU A 366 -6.43 -21.68 -15.32
C LEU A 366 -7.92 -21.98 -15.21
N ALA A 367 -8.77 -20.96 -15.39
CA ALA A 367 -10.22 -21.10 -15.33
C ALA A 367 -10.76 -22.15 -16.29
N THR A 368 -10.25 -22.17 -17.54
CA THR A 368 -10.63 -23.14 -18.55
C THR A 368 -10.28 -24.56 -18.11
N LYS A 369 -9.06 -24.79 -17.64
CA LYS A 369 -8.62 -26.12 -17.16
C LYS A 369 -9.44 -26.60 -15.95
N ILE A 370 -9.75 -25.71 -15.02
CA ILE A 370 -10.57 -26.03 -13.84
C ILE A 370 -12.01 -26.38 -14.26
N ASN A 371 -12.57 -25.60 -15.20
CA ASN A 371 -13.89 -25.89 -15.76
C ASN A 371 -13.93 -27.23 -16.53
N GLU A 372 -12.86 -27.57 -17.28
CA GLU A 372 -12.70 -28.87 -17.95
C GLU A 372 -12.65 -30.04 -16.97
N LEU A 373 -12.09 -29.83 -15.76
CA LEU A 373 -12.08 -30.82 -14.67
C LEU A 373 -13.46 -30.98 -13.99
N GLY A 374 -14.48 -30.22 -14.40
CA GLY A 374 -15.85 -30.36 -13.91
C GLY A 374 -16.19 -29.46 -12.73
N TYR A 375 -15.38 -28.44 -12.42
CA TYR A 375 -15.67 -27.47 -11.37
C TYR A 375 -16.40 -26.25 -11.91
N ASP A 376 -17.36 -25.73 -11.12
CA ASP A 376 -18.06 -24.49 -11.42
C ASP A 376 -17.27 -23.29 -10.88
N LEU A 377 -17.24 -22.22 -11.66
CA LEU A 377 -16.72 -20.93 -11.24
C LEU A 377 -17.87 -20.05 -10.75
N ARG A 378 -17.61 -19.26 -9.71
CA ARG A 378 -18.58 -18.32 -9.13
C ARG A 378 -18.97 -17.20 -10.11
N SER A 379 -18.00 -16.77 -10.95
CA SER A 379 -18.22 -15.79 -12.02
C SER A 379 -17.61 -16.26 -13.33
N ALA A 380 -18.30 -15.98 -14.44
CA ALA A 380 -17.78 -16.19 -15.79
C ALA A 380 -16.91 -15.02 -16.28
N VAL A 381 -17.02 -13.85 -15.66
CA VAL A 381 -16.26 -12.64 -15.98
C VAL A 381 -15.36 -12.29 -14.81
N PHE A 382 -14.06 -12.30 -15.05
CA PHE A 382 -13.04 -12.09 -14.03
C PHE A 382 -11.81 -11.39 -14.64
N PHE A 383 -10.91 -10.89 -13.81
CA PHE A 383 -9.63 -10.33 -14.26
C PHE A 383 -8.45 -11.26 -13.93
N ASP A 384 -8.04 -11.31 -12.68
CA ASP A 384 -6.86 -12.03 -12.18
C ASP A 384 -7.19 -13.10 -11.13
N THR A 385 -8.43 -13.14 -10.69
CA THR A 385 -8.89 -13.97 -9.58
C THR A 385 -10.09 -14.80 -10.01
N ILE A 386 -10.08 -16.09 -9.71
CA ILE A 386 -11.22 -16.99 -9.88
C ILE A 386 -11.63 -17.59 -8.55
N SER A 387 -12.93 -17.73 -8.34
CA SER A 387 -13.51 -18.43 -7.20
C SER A 387 -14.19 -19.71 -7.69
N ILE A 388 -13.78 -20.83 -7.12
CA ILE A 388 -14.08 -22.19 -7.59
C ILE A 388 -14.97 -22.87 -6.56
N HIS A 389 -16.10 -23.44 -6.99
CA HIS A 389 -16.99 -24.20 -6.13
C HIS A 389 -16.43 -25.62 -5.91
N THR A 390 -15.81 -25.83 -4.78
CA THR A 390 -15.06 -27.05 -4.43
C THR A 390 -15.87 -28.02 -3.57
N LYS A 391 -16.99 -27.58 -2.96
CA LYS A 391 -17.84 -28.39 -2.07
C LYS A 391 -17.01 -29.07 -0.98
N SER A 392 -17.32 -30.30 -0.68
CA SER A 392 -16.61 -31.11 0.33
C SER A 392 -15.09 -31.30 0.09
N GLN A 393 -14.53 -30.87 -1.03
CA GLN A 393 -13.09 -30.97 -1.33
C GLN A 393 -12.29 -29.72 -0.96
N THR A 394 -12.92 -28.68 -0.45
CA THR A 394 -12.27 -27.39 -0.11
C THR A 394 -11.05 -27.58 0.78
N GLN A 395 -11.20 -28.32 1.89
CA GLN A 395 -10.12 -28.56 2.84
C GLN A 395 -9.01 -29.45 2.25
N GLU A 396 -9.37 -30.45 1.43
CA GLU A 396 -8.41 -31.33 0.76
C GLU A 396 -7.52 -30.54 -0.20
N ILE A 397 -8.13 -29.70 -1.05
CA ILE A 397 -7.42 -28.84 -2.02
C ILE A 397 -6.54 -27.83 -1.29
N PHE A 398 -7.06 -27.22 -0.23
CA PHE A 398 -6.31 -26.25 0.59
C PHE A 398 -5.06 -26.90 1.20
N SER A 399 -5.21 -28.08 1.80
CA SER A 399 -4.08 -28.84 2.38
C SER A 399 -3.08 -29.28 1.31
N ALA A 400 -3.55 -29.76 0.15
CA ALA A 400 -2.68 -30.15 -0.95
C ALA A 400 -1.88 -28.97 -1.55
N ALA A 401 -2.45 -27.76 -1.55
CA ALA A 401 -1.73 -26.54 -1.91
C ALA A 401 -0.61 -26.23 -0.90
N HIS A 402 -0.94 -26.29 0.39
CA HIS A 402 0.02 -26.07 1.47
C HIS A 402 1.21 -27.06 1.40
N ASP A 403 0.96 -28.34 1.13
CA ASP A 403 1.99 -29.38 0.96
C ASP A 403 2.93 -29.11 -0.23
N GLN A 404 2.49 -28.29 -1.19
CA GLN A 404 3.28 -27.84 -2.34
C GLN A 404 3.85 -26.42 -2.16
N LEU A 405 3.90 -25.91 -0.94
CA LEU A 405 4.37 -24.56 -0.59
C LEU A 405 3.62 -23.46 -1.36
N MET A 406 2.31 -23.62 -1.52
CA MET A 406 1.42 -22.66 -2.16
C MET A 406 0.31 -22.23 -1.20
N ASN A 407 0.03 -20.94 -1.11
CA ASN A 407 -1.08 -20.39 -0.38
C ASN A 407 -2.22 -20.03 -1.35
N VAL A 408 -3.32 -20.76 -1.29
CA VAL A 408 -4.60 -20.41 -1.90
C VAL A 408 -5.55 -19.87 -0.82
N ARG A 409 -6.61 -19.20 -1.18
CA ARG A 409 -7.53 -18.62 -0.21
C ARG A 409 -8.83 -19.43 -0.12
N MET A 410 -9.18 -19.86 1.08
CA MET A 410 -10.49 -20.40 1.39
C MET A 410 -11.47 -19.23 1.61
N LEU A 411 -12.47 -19.08 0.73
CA LEU A 411 -13.50 -18.05 0.86
C LEU A 411 -14.56 -18.43 1.88
N ASP A 412 -14.97 -19.68 1.82
CA ASP A 412 -15.94 -20.32 2.72
C ASP A 412 -15.75 -21.85 2.66
N GLU A 413 -16.65 -22.60 3.30
CA GLU A 413 -16.59 -24.07 3.37
C GLU A 413 -16.66 -24.75 1.99
N ASP A 414 -17.25 -24.08 0.99
CA ASP A 414 -17.51 -24.64 -0.35
C ASP A 414 -16.68 -24.00 -1.47
N HIS A 415 -15.90 -22.93 -1.19
CA HIS A 415 -15.22 -22.19 -2.23
C HIS A 415 -13.75 -21.91 -1.92
N ILE A 416 -12.91 -22.11 -2.94
CA ILE A 416 -11.52 -21.66 -2.96
C ILE A 416 -11.36 -20.54 -3.98
N SER A 417 -10.65 -19.48 -3.60
CA SER A 417 -10.22 -18.43 -4.50
C SER A 417 -8.73 -18.54 -4.82
N ILE A 418 -8.39 -18.28 -6.08
CA ILE A 418 -7.01 -18.29 -6.58
C ILE A 418 -6.80 -17.02 -7.38
N SER A 419 -5.84 -16.22 -6.93
CA SER A 419 -5.45 -14.96 -7.58
C SER A 419 -4.10 -15.12 -8.25
N LEU A 420 -4.02 -14.81 -9.54
CA LEU A 420 -2.77 -14.79 -10.29
C LEU A 420 -2.21 -13.36 -10.36
N ASP A 421 -0.92 -13.28 -10.62
CA ASP A 421 -0.20 -12.02 -10.63
C ASP A 421 0.88 -11.97 -11.72
N GLU A 422 1.64 -10.87 -11.76
CA GLU A 422 2.68 -10.62 -12.75
C GLU A 422 3.73 -11.73 -12.78
N ILE A 423 4.13 -12.23 -11.61
CA ILE A 423 5.18 -13.25 -11.46
C ILE A 423 4.70 -14.69 -11.70
N THR A 424 3.39 -14.91 -11.86
CA THR A 424 2.84 -16.25 -12.08
C THR A 424 3.37 -16.87 -13.38
N THR A 425 3.80 -18.13 -13.29
CA THR A 425 4.34 -18.91 -14.42
C THR A 425 3.35 -19.98 -14.90
N ASN A 426 3.50 -20.45 -16.16
CA ASN A 426 2.72 -21.56 -16.68
C ASN A 426 2.97 -22.86 -15.92
N GLN A 427 4.14 -23.04 -15.33
CA GLN A 427 4.44 -24.22 -14.50
C GLN A 427 3.62 -24.20 -13.21
N GLU A 428 3.46 -23.04 -12.58
CA GLU A 428 2.62 -22.88 -11.40
C GLU A 428 1.15 -23.13 -11.71
N ILE A 429 0.64 -22.63 -12.84
CA ILE A 429 -0.72 -22.95 -13.30
C ILE A 429 -0.93 -24.46 -13.41
N ASN A 430 0.02 -25.18 -14.00
CA ASN A 430 -0.08 -26.64 -14.10
C ASN A 430 0.00 -27.35 -12.73
N LYS A 431 0.77 -26.81 -11.77
CA LYS A 431 0.78 -27.31 -10.39
C LYS A 431 -0.57 -27.09 -9.70
N ILE A 432 -1.15 -25.89 -9.84
CA ILE A 432 -2.46 -25.54 -9.28
C ILE A 432 -3.54 -26.50 -9.83
N VAL A 433 -3.58 -26.70 -11.15
CA VAL A 433 -4.56 -27.61 -11.78
C VAL A 433 -4.49 -29.03 -11.20
N LYS A 434 -3.30 -29.53 -10.87
CA LYS A 434 -3.11 -30.87 -10.27
C LYS A 434 -3.66 -31.02 -8.85
N LEU A 435 -3.97 -29.93 -8.16
CA LEU A 435 -4.64 -29.97 -6.86
C LEU A 435 -6.09 -30.44 -6.95
N PHE A 436 -6.69 -30.33 -8.15
CA PHE A 436 -8.09 -30.60 -8.40
C PHE A 436 -8.27 -31.98 -9.04
N LYS A 437 -9.05 -32.85 -8.40
CA LYS A 437 -9.42 -34.16 -8.95
C LYS A 437 -10.55 -33.98 -9.98
N PRO A 438 -10.52 -34.68 -11.14
CA PRO A 438 -11.60 -34.62 -12.11
C PRO A 438 -12.96 -34.98 -11.51
N ARG A 439 -14.00 -34.28 -11.92
CA ARG A 439 -15.42 -34.50 -11.55
C ARG A 439 -16.26 -34.74 -12.79
N GLU A 440 -17.32 -35.53 -12.63
CA GLU A 440 -18.37 -35.59 -13.65
C GLU A 440 -19.16 -34.26 -13.67
N LYS A 441 -19.24 -33.62 -14.82
CA LYS A 441 -20.01 -32.41 -15.03
C LYS A 441 -21.05 -32.65 -16.13
N LYS A 442 -22.31 -32.31 -15.86
CA LYS A 442 -23.40 -32.46 -16.82
C LYS A 442 -23.43 -31.35 -17.88
N GLU A 443 -23.04 -30.14 -17.52
CA GLU A 443 -23.00 -28.97 -18.42
C GLU A 443 -21.69 -28.22 -18.27
N LYS A 444 -21.09 -27.81 -19.40
CA LYS A 444 -19.89 -26.97 -19.41
C LYS A 444 -20.28 -25.51 -19.47
N VAL A 445 -19.79 -24.68 -18.56
CA VAL A 445 -19.89 -23.23 -18.66
C VAL A 445 -18.98 -22.77 -19.79
N ILE A 446 -19.51 -22.03 -20.74
CA ILE A 446 -18.72 -21.42 -21.80
C ILE A 446 -18.09 -20.17 -21.20
N LEU A 447 -16.77 -20.18 -21.05
CA LEU A 447 -15.98 -19.02 -20.67
C LEU A 447 -15.58 -18.24 -21.92
N SER A 448 -15.63 -16.92 -21.87
CA SER A 448 -15.09 -16.05 -22.90
C SER A 448 -13.75 -15.50 -22.45
N PHE A 449 -12.76 -15.53 -23.34
CA PHE A 449 -11.49 -14.82 -23.12
C PHE A 449 -11.69 -13.31 -23.16
N ASP A 450 -12.53 -12.85 -24.07
CA ASP A 450 -12.82 -11.43 -24.22
C ASP A 450 -13.76 -10.96 -23.11
N LEU A 451 -13.36 -9.89 -22.44
CA LEU A 451 -14.23 -9.18 -21.51
C LEU A 451 -15.46 -8.62 -22.26
N PRO A 452 -16.63 -8.55 -21.62
CA PRO A 452 -17.81 -7.88 -22.21
C PRO A 452 -17.45 -6.47 -22.70
N ALA A 453 -17.98 -6.09 -23.89
CA ALA A 453 -17.61 -4.82 -24.54
C ALA A 453 -17.93 -3.58 -23.68
N ASP A 454 -18.98 -3.64 -22.87
CA ASP A 454 -19.41 -2.60 -21.92
C ASP A 454 -18.51 -2.48 -20.69
N LEU A 455 -17.70 -3.49 -20.42
CA LEU A 455 -16.69 -3.52 -19.35
C LEU A 455 -15.27 -3.24 -19.84
N GLN A 456 -15.03 -3.25 -21.16
CA GLN A 456 -13.71 -2.96 -21.72
C GLN A 456 -13.37 -1.48 -21.65
N ARG A 457 -12.11 -1.17 -21.36
CA ARG A 457 -11.60 0.20 -21.42
C ARG A 457 -11.50 0.68 -22.84
N SER A 458 -12.12 1.82 -23.13
CA SER A 458 -12.01 2.51 -24.42
C SER A 458 -11.24 3.82 -24.34
N SER A 459 -11.17 4.43 -23.17
CA SER A 459 -10.47 5.69 -22.95
C SER A 459 -8.94 5.54 -22.96
N LYS A 460 -8.24 6.55 -23.43
CA LYS A 460 -6.78 6.66 -23.31
C LYS A 460 -6.41 6.98 -21.86
N TYR A 461 -5.23 6.54 -21.45
CA TYR A 461 -4.64 6.82 -20.14
C TYR A 461 -3.13 6.96 -20.25
N LEU A 462 -2.49 7.52 -19.22
CA LEU A 462 -1.06 7.80 -19.17
C LEU A 462 -0.57 8.55 -20.40
N THR A 463 -1.34 9.59 -20.80
CA THR A 463 -1.05 10.37 -22.01
C THR A 463 0.04 11.41 -21.80
N HIS A 464 0.36 11.75 -20.55
CA HIS A 464 1.41 12.70 -20.23
C HIS A 464 2.79 12.19 -20.69
N PRO A 465 3.66 13.05 -21.26
CA PRO A 465 4.96 12.64 -21.81
C PRO A 465 5.84 11.83 -20.87
N VAL A 466 5.79 12.06 -19.56
CA VAL A 466 6.58 11.33 -18.56
C VAL A 466 6.41 9.81 -18.65
N PHE A 467 5.24 9.33 -19.06
CA PHE A 467 4.96 7.89 -19.23
C PHE A 467 5.43 7.34 -20.59
N HIS A 468 6.10 8.14 -21.40
CA HIS A 468 6.61 7.74 -22.73
C HIS A 468 8.11 7.97 -22.90
N MET A 469 8.77 8.70 -21.99
CA MET A 469 10.15 9.17 -22.16
C MET A 469 11.21 8.27 -21.50
N TYR A 470 10.86 7.55 -20.43
CA TYR A 470 11.85 6.87 -19.57
C TYR A 470 11.67 5.35 -19.60
N ARG A 471 11.65 4.78 -20.81
CA ARG A 471 11.32 3.39 -21.08
C ARG A 471 12.53 2.45 -21.10
N THR A 472 13.74 2.99 -21.18
CA THR A 472 14.98 2.23 -21.07
C THR A 472 15.57 2.37 -19.67
N GLU A 473 16.35 1.36 -19.24
CA GLU A 473 17.02 1.38 -17.94
C GLU A 473 17.87 2.63 -17.75
N THR A 474 18.65 3.02 -18.77
CA THR A 474 19.53 4.20 -18.70
C THR A 474 18.74 5.51 -18.63
N GLU A 475 17.66 5.65 -19.37
CA GLU A 475 16.81 6.85 -19.32
C GLU A 475 16.14 6.98 -17.95
N MET A 476 15.62 5.88 -17.42
CA MET A 476 15.02 5.85 -16.08
C MET A 476 16.05 6.17 -15.00
N LEU A 477 17.25 5.59 -15.07
CA LEU A 477 18.34 5.89 -14.15
C LEU A 477 18.69 7.40 -14.12
N ARG A 478 18.83 7.99 -15.31
CA ARG A 478 19.12 9.43 -15.45
C ARG A 478 17.97 10.30 -14.95
N TYR A 479 16.73 9.87 -15.16
CA TYR A 479 15.55 10.59 -14.65
C TYR A 479 15.49 10.56 -13.12
N ILE A 480 15.63 9.39 -12.50
CA ILE A 480 15.69 9.24 -11.05
C ILE A 480 16.80 10.11 -10.47
N ARG A 481 18.00 10.09 -11.08
CA ARG A 481 19.13 10.92 -10.63
C ARG A 481 18.83 12.41 -10.76
N LYS A 482 18.28 12.85 -11.89
CA LYS A 482 17.89 14.24 -12.13
C LYS A 482 16.91 14.77 -11.07
N LEU A 483 15.95 13.94 -10.64
CA LEU A 483 15.01 14.32 -9.59
C LEU A 483 15.70 14.34 -8.22
N CYS A 484 16.48 13.33 -7.90
CA CYS A 484 17.23 13.26 -6.65
C CYS A 484 18.15 14.49 -6.46
N ASP A 485 18.77 14.97 -7.52
CA ASP A 485 19.68 16.13 -7.47
C ASP A 485 18.98 17.48 -7.25
N LYS A 486 17.66 17.54 -7.40
CA LYS A 486 16.86 18.74 -7.07
C LYS A 486 16.54 18.84 -5.58
N ASP A 487 16.77 17.80 -4.81
CA ASP A 487 16.38 17.71 -3.42
C ASP A 487 17.59 17.81 -2.49
N ILE A 488 17.35 18.21 -1.26
CA ILE A 488 18.31 18.05 -0.17
C ILE A 488 17.92 16.80 0.62
N ALA A 489 18.90 15.91 0.85
CA ALA A 489 18.72 14.68 1.59
C ALA A 489 19.87 14.48 2.59
N LEU A 490 19.67 13.65 3.62
CA LEU A 490 20.60 13.47 4.72
C LEU A 490 21.90 12.74 4.33
N ASP A 491 21.94 12.08 3.17
CA ASP A 491 23.14 11.45 2.62
C ASP A 491 24.20 12.45 2.13
N ARG A 492 23.84 13.75 1.98
CA ARG A 492 24.71 14.80 1.44
C ARG A 492 24.63 16.13 2.15
N ALA A 493 23.75 16.29 3.15
CA ALA A 493 23.59 17.54 3.87
C ALA A 493 23.10 17.31 5.30
N MET A 494 23.55 18.17 6.22
CA MET A 494 22.97 18.30 7.56
C MET A 494 21.89 19.37 7.51
N ILE A 495 20.64 19.00 7.79
CA ILE A 495 19.50 19.91 7.76
C ILE A 495 18.83 19.88 9.11
N PRO A 496 18.68 21.03 9.80
CA PRO A 496 17.90 21.15 11.02
C PRO A 496 16.41 21.15 10.66
N LEU A 497 15.83 19.97 10.44
CA LEU A 497 14.43 19.82 10.14
C LEU A 497 13.60 19.77 11.42
N GLY A 498 12.52 20.53 11.45
CA GLY A 498 11.54 20.51 12.53
C GLY A 498 10.72 19.21 12.62
N SER A 499 10.71 18.40 11.57
CA SER A 499 10.12 17.07 11.58
C SER A 499 11.07 16.08 12.25
N CYS A 500 10.74 15.70 13.44
CA CYS A 500 11.48 14.88 14.38
C CYS A 500 11.94 13.49 13.90
N THR A 501 11.57 13.01 12.72
CA THR A 501 11.73 11.61 12.30
C THR A 501 12.78 11.35 11.23
N MET A 502 13.39 12.38 10.67
CA MET A 502 14.39 12.18 9.62
C MET A 502 15.73 11.81 10.22
N LYS A 503 16.05 10.55 10.18
CA LYS A 503 17.34 9.99 10.56
C LYS A 503 17.91 9.17 9.40
N LEU A 504 19.23 9.16 9.28
CA LEU A 504 19.90 8.16 8.47
C LEU A 504 19.78 6.83 9.19
N ASN A 505 19.07 5.90 8.60
CA ASN A 505 19.11 4.52 9.05
C ASN A 505 20.49 3.93 8.78
N SER A 506 20.89 2.94 9.56
CA SER A 506 22.10 2.21 9.25
C SER A 506 21.88 1.44 7.92
N THR A 507 22.97 1.28 7.15
CA THR A 507 22.90 0.53 5.89
C THR A 507 22.50 -0.92 6.13
N SER A 508 22.91 -1.49 7.26
CA SER A 508 22.58 -2.86 7.67
C SER A 508 21.08 -3.06 7.90
N GLU A 509 20.39 -2.09 8.50
CA GLU A 509 18.93 -2.13 8.67
C GLU A 509 18.21 -2.19 7.33
N MET A 510 18.68 -1.40 6.35
CA MET A 510 18.05 -1.32 5.04
C MET A 510 18.28 -2.57 4.17
N ILE A 511 19.38 -3.29 4.36
CA ILE A 511 19.68 -4.54 3.65
C ILE A 511 18.59 -5.59 3.93
N ALA A 512 18.20 -5.73 5.19
CA ALA A 512 17.24 -6.74 5.62
C ALA A 512 15.84 -6.57 5.01
N VAL A 513 15.43 -5.34 4.71
CA VAL A 513 14.12 -5.03 4.09
C VAL A 513 13.96 -5.71 2.72
N GLY A 514 15.07 -5.95 2.00
CA GLY A 514 15.07 -6.62 0.70
C GLY A 514 15.15 -8.15 0.77
N TRP A 515 15.31 -8.77 1.94
CA TRP A 515 15.39 -10.23 2.03
C TRP A 515 14.04 -10.88 1.72
N GLU A 516 14.05 -11.97 0.96
CA GLU A 516 12.82 -12.66 0.55
C GLU A 516 11.95 -13.07 1.73
N GLU A 517 12.56 -13.51 2.81
CA GLU A 517 11.89 -13.94 4.03
C GLU A 517 11.13 -12.80 4.73
N PHE A 518 11.40 -11.54 4.38
CA PHE A 518 10.64 -10.38 4.83
C PHE A 518 9.83 -9.76 3.68
N SER A 519 10.41 -9.56 2.51
CA SER A 519 9.78 -8.83 1.41
C SER A 519 8.68 -9.60 0.69
N ASN A 520 8.71 -10.96 0.69
CA ASN A 520 7.79 -11.78 -0.11
C ASN A 520 6.73 -12.53 0.71
N ILE A 521 6.57 -12.21 1.98
CA ILE A 521 5.49 -12.77 2.82
C ILE A 521 4.20 -11.98 2.58
N HIS A 522 3.13 -12.72 2.27
CA HIS A 522 1.79 -12.15 2.15
C HIS A 522 1.20 -11.81 3.54
N PRO A 523 0.50 -10.68 3.75
CA PRO A 523 -0.02 -10.30 5.07
C PRO A 523 -1.02 -11.30 5.65
N TYR A 524 -1.69 -12.08 4.81
CA TYR A 524 -2.61 -13.14 5.21
C TYR A 524 -2.03 -14.54 5.05
N ALA A 525 -0.70 -14.67 5.05
CA ALA A 525 -0.04 -15.97 5.14
C ALA A 525 -0.41 -16.65 6.47
N PRO A 526 -0.59 -17.99 6.52
CA PRO A 526 -0.81 -18.72 7.76
C PRO A 526 0.25 -18.44 8.82
N ASN A 527 -0.15 -18.35 10.09
CA ASN A 527 0.73 -17.99 11.21
C ASN A 527 1.99 -18.86 11.33
N ASN A 528 1.90 -20.15 10.97
CA ASN A 528 3.05 -21.06 10.98
C ASN A 528 4.11 -20.76 9.89
N GLN A 529 3.84 -19.79 9.02
CA GLN A 529 4.79 -19.30 8.00
C GLN A 529 5.46 -17.99 8.42
N THR A 530 5.07 -17.38 9.54
CA THR A 530 5.46 -16.01 9.95
C THR A 530 6.10 -15.96 11.33
N ASP A 531 6.65 -17.07 11.83
CA ASP A 531 7.25 -17.14 13.16
C ASP A 531 8.45 -16.19 13.32
N GLY A 532 9.19 -15.90 12.25
CA GLY A 532 10.27 -14.92 12.26
C GLY A 532 9.76 -13.50 12.52
N TYR A 533 8.65 -13.10 11.91
CA TYR A 533 8.01 -11.82 12.21
C TYR A 533 7.51 -11.74 13.64
N LYS A 534 6.89 -12.82 14.12
CA LYS A 534 6.40 -12.88 15.50
C LYS A 534 7.52 -12.67 16.51
N ILE A 535 8.64 -13.38 16.35
CA ILE A 535 9.81 -13.24 17.23
C ILE A 535 10.35 -11.81 17.17
N LEU A 536 10.52 -11.24 15.96
CA LEU A 536 11.02 -9.88 15.79
C LEU A 536 10.13 -8.84 16.52
N ILE A 537 8.83 -8.98 16.41
CA ILE A 537 7.85 -8.09 17.05
C ILE A 537 7.91 -8.26 18.58
N GLU A 538 7.85 -9.48 19.09
CA GLU A 538 7.87 -9.79 20.53
C GLU A 538 9.17 -9.30 21.19
N ASP A 539 10.31 -9.50 20.56
CA ASP A 539 11.60 -9.01 21.04
C ASP A 539 11.63 -7.48 21.13
N LEU A 540 11.15 -6.79 20.09
CA LEU A 540 11.11 -5.33 20.05
C LEU A 540 10.12 -4.76 21.07
N GLU A 541 8.94 -5.35 21.23
CA GLU A 541 7.95 -4.95 22.24
C GLU A 541 8.50 -5.13 23.66
N THR A 542 9.25 -6.20 23.91
CA THR A 542 9.93 -6.47 25.18
C THR A 542 10.99 -5.41 25.49
N GLN A 543 11.87 -5.13 24.55
CA GLN A 543 12.91 -4.12 24.69
C GLN A 543 12.32 -2.72 24.92
N LEU A 544 11.30 -2.36 24.16
CA LEU A 544 10.61 -1.07 24.30
C LEU A 544 9.88 -0.95 25.63
N SER A 545 9.31 -2.03 26.17
CA SER A 545 8.71 -2.06 27.50
C SER A 545 9.75 -1.79 28.59
N GLU A 546 10.92 -2.40 28.50
CA GLU A 546 12.04 -2.13 29.42
C GLU A 546 12.53 -0.67 29.33
N ILE A 547 12.70 -0.14 28.10
CA ILE A 547 13.20 1.23 27.88
C ILE A 547 12.21 2.28 28.40
N THR A 548 10.90 2.06 28.23
CA THR A 548 9.86 3.05 28.54
C THR A 548 9.26 2.88 29.92
N GLY A 549 9.44 1.71 30.56
CA GLY A 549 8.80 1.37 31.84
C GLY A 549 7.30 1.08 31.72
N TYR A 550 6.72 0.98 30.52
CA TYR A 550 5.34 0.58 30.34
C TYR A 550 5.17 -0.93 30.52
N SER A 551 4.02 -1.34 31.03
CA SER A 551 3.68 -2.76 31.25
C SER A 551 3.47 -3.54 29.96
N ALA A 552 3.17 -2.87 28.85
CA ALA A 552 3.01 -3.45 27.53
C ALA A 552 3.21 -2.40 26.44
N ILE A 553 3.75 -2.83 25.31
CA ILE A 553 3.89 -2.08 24.08
C ILE A 553 3.13 -2.83 22.98
N SER A 554 2.56 -2.12 22.04
CA SER A 554 2.02 -2.69 20.81
C SER A 554 2.53 -1.90 19.63
N LEU A 555 3.14 -2.60 18.67
CA LEU A 555 3.56 -1.99 17.41
C LEU A 555 2.34 -1.82 16.52
N GLN A 556 2.15 -0.60 16.00
CA GLN A 556 1.06 -0.25 15.10
C GLN A 556 1.63 0.32 13.79
N LEU A 557 0.90 0.13 12.69
CA LEU A 557 1.21 0.73 11.39
C LEU A 557 0.80 2.20 11.35
#